data_46880578e251ee1fad54988c2398e0aa
#
_entry.id   46880578e251ee1fad54988c2398e0aa
#
_cell.length_a   1.000
_cell.length_b   1.000
_cell.length_c   1.000
_cell.angle_alpha   90.00
_cell.angle_beta   90.00
_cell.angle_gamma   90.00
#
_symmetry.space_group_name_H-M   'P 1'
#
loop_
_entity.id
_entity.type
_entity.pdbx_description
1 polymer ?
#
loop_
_entity_poly.entity_id
_entity_poly.type
_entity_poly.pdbx_seq_one_letter_code
_entity_poly.pdbx_strand_id
1 'polypeptide(L)'
;RFSSEFQGAEWLEGATEPALGARFRGTNEHPVVGSWQVECTIVEYEPVRVIGWVVEDPADPAARWRFSLEPVDGGTRLTQWCQIGPGRSGLSPAIERMPDREHDIVERRLAEHSANMQKNLDGLADLVEQA
;
A
#
# COMPACT_ATOMS: atom_id res chain seq x y z
N ARG A 1 -10.92 -7.41 0.06
CA ARG A 1 -10.82 -5.99 0.40
C ARG A 1 -11.14 -5.80 1.88
N PHE A 2 -10.12 -5.49 2.70
CA PHE A 2 -10.25 -5.41 4.16
C PHE A 2 -9.96 -4.02 4.73
N SER A 3 -9.09 -3.27 4.06
CA SER A 3 -8.81 -1.88 4.42
C SER A 3 -10.06 -1.01 4.31
N SER A 4 -10.22 -0.06 5.19
CA SER A 4 -11.31 0.91 5.12
C SER A 4 -11.14 1.93 3.98
N GLU A 5 -9.92 2.11 3.49
CA GLU A 5 -9.61 3.06 2.41
C GLU A 5 -9.63 2.43 1.03
N PHE A 6 -8.99 1.28 0.86
CA PHE A 6 -8.82 0.65 -0.44
C PHE A 6 -10.15 0.12 -0.99
N GLN A 7 -10.55 0.59 -2.17
CA GLN A 7 -11.81 0.23 -2.79
C GLN A 7 -11.66 -0.76 -3.95
N GLY A 8 -10.49 -0.83 -4.57
CA GLY A 8 -10.24 -1.76 -5.66
C GLY A 8 -9.06 -1.32 -6.51
N ALA A 9 -8.70 -2.19 -7.45
CA ALA A 9 -7.61 -1.93 -8.39
C ALA A 9 -7.94 -2.50 -9.75
N GLU A 10 -7.33 -1.91 -10.80
CA GLU A 10 -7.42 -2.40 -12.17
C GLU A 10 -6.05 -2.36 -12.81
N TRP A 11 -5.78 -3.36 -13.65
CA TRP A 11 -4.53 -3.40 -14.41
C TRP A 11 -4.52 -2.33 -15.49
N LEU A 12 -3.35 -1.80 -15.78
CA LEU A 12 -3.10 -0.79 -16.82
C LEU A 12 -2.21 -1.38 -17.93
N GLU A 13 -2.25 -0.73 -19.08
CA GLU A 13 -1.32 -1.01 -20.19
C GLU A 13 -1.29 -2.49 -20.62
N GLY A 14 -2.46 -3.15 -20.60
CA GLY A 14 -2.59 -4.54 -21.05
C GLY A 14 -2.10 -5.59 -20.06
N ALA A 15 -1.66 -5.22 -18.86
CA ALA A 15 -1.32 -6.19 -17.84
C ALA A 15 -2.56 -6.97 -17.41
N THR A 16 -2.37 -8.26 -17.13
CA THR A 16 -3.47 -9.15 -16.69
C THR A 16 -3.11 -9.90 -15.40
N GLU A 17 -1.86 -9.83 -14.98
CA GLU A 17 -1.35 -10.53 -13.80
C GLU A 17 -0.14 -9.81 -13.23
N PRO A 18 0.22 -10.09 -11.96
CA PRO A 18 1.41 -9.49 -11.35
C PRO A 18 2.68 -9.89 -12.09
N ALA A 19 3.55 -8.92 -12.35
CA ALA A 19 4.87 -9.10 -12.91
C ALA A 19 5.70 -7.86 -12.63
N LEU A 20 7.03 -7.98 -12.69
CA LEU A 20 7.90 -6.81 -12.61
C LEU A 20 7.56 -5.82 -13.73
N GLY A 21 7.38 -4.55 -13.36
CA GLY A 21 7.03 -3.50 -14.30
C GLY A 21 5.53 -3.39 -14.61
N ALA A 22 4.72 -4.35 -14.20
CA ALA A 22 3.27 -4.27 -14.39
C ALA A 22 2.71 -3.09 -13.60
N ARG A 23 1.76 -2.38 -14.20
CA ARG A 23 1.16 -1.19 -13.60
C ARG A 23 -0.32 -1.42 -13.31
N PHE A 24 -0.79 -0.81 -12.26
CA PHE A 24 -2.20 -0.86 -11.89
C PHE A 24 -2.64 0.47 -11.29
N ARG A 25 -3.96 0.71 -11.31
CA ARG A 25 -4.57 1.88 -10.69
C ARG A 25 -5.35 1.43 -9.47
N GLY A 26 -5.00 1.99 -8.32
CA GLY A 26 -5.74 1.77 -7.08
C GLY A 26 -6.73 2.88 -6.82
N THR A 27 -7.90 2.54 -6.33
CA THR A 27 -8.92 3.49 -5.90
C THR A 27 -9.07 3.43 -4.40
N ASN A 28 -9.04 4.60 -3.76
CA ASN A 28 -9.13 4.74 -2.31
C ASN A 28 -10.21 5.73 -1.93
N GLU A 29 -10.67 5.64 -0.70
CA GLU A 29 -11.67 6.53 -0.14
C GLU A 29 -11.36 6.81 1.33
N HIS A 30 -11.49 8.07 1.73
CA HIS A 30 -11.25 8.49 3.12
C HIS A 30 -12.34 9.50 3.50
N PRO A 31 -12.89 9.43 4.74
CA PRO A 31 -13.99 10.31 5.15
C PRO A 31 -13.70 11.80 5.03
N VAL A 32 -12.46 12.21 5.21
CA VAL A 32 -12.07 13.62 5.16
C VAL A 32 -11.60 14.05 3.77
N VAL A 33 -10.83 13.19 3.09
CA VAL A 33 -10.20 13.51 1.80
C VAL A 33 -11.13 13.26 0.62
N GLY A 34 -12.04 12.29 0.74
CA GLY A 34 -12.88 11.83 -0.36
C GLY A 34 -12.25 10.68 -1.10
N SER A 35 -12.64 10.50 -2.36
CA SER A 35 -12.18 9.41 -3.22
C SER A 35 -11.01 9.89 -4.09
N TRP A 36 -9.99 9.03 -4.25
CA TRP A 36 -8.87 9.32 -5.16
C TRP A 36 -8.32 8.05 -5.76
N GLN A 37 -7.57 8.24 -6.84
CA GLN A 37 -6.89 7.14 -7.54
C GLN A 37 -5.39 7.38 -7.55
N VAL A 38 -4.63 6.29 -7.52
CA VAL A 38 -3.16 6.32 -7.63
C VAL A 38 -2.73 5.30 -8.67
N GLU A 39 -1.68 5.61 -9.42
CA GLU A 39 -1.05 4.66 -10.33
C GLU A 39 0.16 4.06 -9.64
N CYS A 40 0.27 2.74 -9.73
CA CYS A 40 1.31 1.97 -9.05
C CYS A 40 2.08 1.13 -10.05
N THR A 41 3.35 0.90 -9.76
CA THR A 41 4.23 0.05 -10.55
C THR A 41 4.81 -1.04 -9.67
N ILE A 42 4.70 -2.30 -10.09
CA ILE A 42 5.31 -3.43 -9.38
C ILE A 42 6.82 -3.39 -9.64
N VAL A 43 7.58 -3.26 -8.57
CA VAL A 43 9.04 -3.15 -8.61
C VAL A 43 9.74 -4.34 -7.99
N GLU A 44 9.00 -5.21 -7.32
CA GLU A 44 9.52 -6.41 -6.69
C GLU A 44 8.47 -7.52 -6.83
N TYR A 45 8.85 -8.64 -7.42
CA TYR A 45 7.92 -9.75 -7.56
C TYR A 45 8.66 -11.09 -7.63
N GLU A 46 8.35 -11.95 -6.69
CA GLU A 46 8.78 -13.34 -6.65
C GLU A 46 7.56 -14.15 -6.20
N PRO A 47 6.98 -14.97 -7.09
CA PRO A 47 5.75 -15.72 -6.75
C PRO A 47 5.88 -16.47 -5.44
N VAL A 48 4.81 -16.41 -4.63
CA VAL A 48 4.69 -17.06 -3.31
C VAL A 48 5.60 -16.45 -2.23
N ARG A 49 6.47 -15.50 -2.57
CA ARG A 49 7.42 -14.92 -1.62
C ARG A 49 7.23 -13.44 -1.36
N VAL A 50 7.15 -12.66 -2.41
CA VAL A 50 7.11 -11.20 -2.28
C VAL A 50 6.41 -10.54 -3.45
N ILE A 51 5.67 -9.48 -3.12
CA ILE A 51 5.19 -8.50 -4.09
C ILE A 51 5.37 -7.12 -3.48
N GLY A 52 6.00 -6.22 -4.23
CA GLY A 52 6.20 -4.85 -3.80
C GLY A 52 5.90 -3.89 -4.94
N TRP A 53 5.34 -2.75 -4.61
CA TRP A 53 5.03 -1.72 -5.59
C TRP A 53 5.33 -0.33 -5.04
N VAL A 54 5.46 0.61 -5.97
CA VAL A 54 5.64 2.02 -5.67
C VAL A 54 4.45 2.79 -6.20
N VAL A 55 4.11 3.86 -5.51
CA VAL A 55 2.98 4.73 -5.85
C VAL A 55 3.50 5.94 -6.62
N GLU A 56 2.88 6.22 -7.77
CA GLU A 56 3.18 7.31 -8.68
C GLU A 56 4.55 7.14 -9.36
N ASP A 57 5.44 8.10 -9.27
CA ASP A 57 6.73 8.06 -9.97
C ASP A 57 7.69 7.02 -9.35
N PRO A 58 8.09 5.98 -10.08
CA PRO A 58 9.03 4.98 -9.57
C PRO A 58 10.39 5.55 -9.15
N ALA A 59 10.81 6.67 -9.75
CA ALA A 59 12.07 7.31 -9.41
C ALA A 59 11.99 8.16 -8.13
N ASP A 60 10.79 8.62 -7.80
CA ASP A 60 10.54 9.45 -6.61
C ASP A 60 9.13 9.16 -6.07
N PRO A 61 8.91 7.97 -5.51
CA PRO A 61 7.57 7.51 -5.19
C PRO A 61 6.95 8.25 -4.01
N ALA A 62 5.63 8.43 -4.09
CA ALA A 62 4.83 8.94 -2.98
C ALA A 62 4.79 7.97 -1.81
N ALA A 63 4.85 6.67 -2.11
CA ALA A 63 4.88 5.62 -1.11
C ALA A 63 5.42 4.33 -1.70
N ARG A 64 5.86 3.44 -0.82
CA ARG A 64 6.26 2.06 -1.16
C ARG A 64 5.46 1.10 -0.30
N TRP A 65 5.02 0.00 -0.91
CA TRP A 65 4.27 -1.06 -0.24
C TRP A 65 4.86 -2.41 -0.56
N ARG A 66 4.81 -3.32 0.40
CA ARG A 66 5.37 -4.65 0.21
C ARG A 66 4.63 -5.68 1.06
N PHE A 67 4.29 -6.80 0.44
CA PHE A 67 3.90 -8.03 1.15
C PHE A 67 5.00 -9.06 0.97
N SER A 68 5.37 -9.75 2.03
CA SER A 68 6.31 -10.86 1.96
C SER A 68 5.80 -12.07 2.75
N LEU A 69 6.15 -13.24 2.26
CA LEU A 69 5.78 -14.52 2.83
C LEU A 69 7.06 -15.28 3.19
N GLU A 70 7.11 -15.81 4.40
CA GLU A 70 8.27 -16.55 4.90
C GLU A 70 7.80 -17.84 5.56
N PRO A 71 8.34 -19.02 5.16
CA PRO A 71 8.05 -20.26 5.85
C PRO A 71 8.54 -20.20 7.30
N VAL A 72 7.70 -20.62 8.22
CA VAL A 72 8.04 -20.74 9.63
C VAL A 72 7.53 -22.08 10.13
N ASP A 73 7.98 -22.52 11.32
CA ASP A 73 7.50 -23.77 11.93
C ASP A 73 5.98 -23.70 12.11
N GLY A 74 5.29 -24.66 11.48
CA GLY A 74 3.83 -24.77 11.58
C GLY A 74 3.02 -23.86 10.65
N GLY A 75 3.68 -23.13 9.75
CA GLY A 75 2.94 -22.27 8.82
C GLY A 75 3.77 -21.29 8.02
N THR A 76 3.17 -20.15 7.76
CA THR A 76 3.78 -19.07 6.96
C THR A 76 3.60 -17.75 7.69
N ARG A 77 4.67 -16.96 7.74
CA ARG A 77 4.59 -15.58 8.23
C ARG A 77 4.32 -14.64 7.07
N LEU A 78 3.22 -13.90 7.15
CA LEU A 78 2.90 -12.82 6.23
C LEU A 78 3.28 -11.49 6.87
N THR A 79 4.07 -10.70 6.15
CA THR A 79 4.46 -9.36 6.59
C THR A 79 3.99 -8.33 5.58
N GLN A 80 3.34 -7.28 6.05
CA GLN A 80 3.02 -6.10 5.24
C GLN A 80 3.86 -4.93 5.73
N TRP A 81 4.46 -4.21 4.78
CA TRP A 81 5.36 -3.09 5.06
C TRP A 81 5.02 -1.91 4.16
N CYS A 82 5.17 -0.70 4.68
CA CYS A 82 5.01 0.52 3.89
C CYS A 82 5.99 1.61 4.30
N GLN A 83 6.24 2.52 3.35
CA GLN A 83 7.03 3.73 3.56
C GLN A 83 6.32 4.88 2.86
N ILE A 84 6.14 6.00 3.57
CA ILE A 84 5.64 7.24 2.98
C ILE A 84 6.82 8.02 2.43
N GLY A 85 6.70 8.53 1.22
CA GLY A 85 7.75 9.26 0.52
C GLY A 85 8.79 8.35 -0.13
N PRO A 86 9.93 8.92 -0.56
CA PRO A 86 10.38 10.31 -0.37
C PRO A 86 9.69 11.34 -1.27
N GLY A 87 8.96 10.89 -2.30
CA GLY A 87 8.32 11.79 -3.23
C GLY A 87 7.09 12.50 -2.68
N ARG A 88 6.57 13.41 -3.49
CA ARG A 88 5.36 14.16 -3.15
C ARG A 88 4.17 13.22 -3.01
N SER A 89 3.37 13.43 -1.96
CA SER A 89 2.20 12.60 -1.64
C SER A 89 0.98 13.47 -1.36
N GLY A 90 -0.14 12.84 -1.04
CA GLY A 90 -1.34 13.54 -0.59
C GLY A 90 -1.16 14.36 0.69
N LEU A 91 -0.11 14.09 1.46
CA LEU A 91 0.21 14.85 2.67
C LEU A 91 0.99 16.15 2.36
N SER A 92 1.63 16.22 1.22
CA SER A 92 2.51 17.33 0.88
C SER A 92 1.86 18.70 0.95
N PRO A 93 0.62 18.91 0.45
CA PRO A 93 -0.03 20.22 0.59
C PRO A 93 -0.22 20.68 2.04
N ALA A 94 -0.57 19.76 2.94
CA ALA A 94 -0.74 20.09 4.35
C ALA A 94 0.60 20.40 5.01
N ILE A 95 1.64 19.66 4.70
CA ILE A 95 3.00 19.88 5.20
C ILE A 95 3.53 21.24 4.73
N GLU A 96 3.32 21.58 3.45
CA GLU A 96 3.74 22.85 2.89
C GLU A 96 3.07 24.05 3.56
N ARG A 97 1.80 23.89 3.97
CA ARG A 97 1.08 24.95 4.69
C ARG A 97 1.47 25.05 6.16
N MET A 98 1.88 23.93 6.75
CA MET A 98 2.22 23.80 8.18
C MET A 98 3.50 22.99 8.36
N PRO A 99 4.67 23.50 7.90
CA PRO A 99 5.90 22.71 7.92
C PRO A 99 6.37 22.30 9.31
N ASP A 100 6.07 23.10 10.33
CA ASP A 100 6.36 22.77 11.73
C ASP A 100 5.44 21.68 12.31
N ARG A 101 4.41 21.27 11.58
CA ARG A 101 3.51 20.17 11.94
C ARG A 101 3.77 18.90 11.13
N GLU A 102 4.83 18.86 10.34
CA GLU A 102 5.15 17.72 9.47
C GLU A 102 5.20 16.40 10.24
N HIS A 103 5.89 16.36 11.37
CA HIS A 103 6.00 15.16 12.19
C HIS A 103 4.62 14.65 12.61
N ASP A 104 3.75 15.51 13.12
CA ASP A 104 2.40 15.14 13.55
C ASP A 104 1.54 14.64 12.39
N ILE A 105 1.64 15.31 11.24
CA ILE A 105 0.89 14.95 10.02
C ILE A 105 1.30 13.55 9.56
N VAL A 106 2.59 13.28 9.47
CA VAL A 106 3.11 11.98 9.04
C VAL A 106 2.77 10.89 10.05
N GLU A 107 2.97 11.13 11.34
CA GLU A 107 2.63 10.15 12.39
C GLU A 107 1.15 9.77 12.37
N ARG A 108 0.28 10.73 12.20
CA ARG A 108 -1.16 10.47 12.11
C ARG A 108 -1.49 9.58 10.92
N ARG A 109 -0.88 9.85 9.77
CA ARG A 109 -1.09 9.03 8.56
C ARG A 109 -0.53 7.62 8.74
N LEU A 110 0.62 7.49 9.35
CA LEU A 110 1.20 6.17 9.66
C LEU A 110 0.31 5.36 10.60
N ALA A 111 -0.32 6.01 11.57
CA ALA A 111 -1.27 5.34 12.46
C ALA A 111 -2.50 4.83 11.69
N GLU A 112 -3.03 5.61 10.74
CA GLU A 112 -4.12 5.18 9.86
C GLU A 112 -3.68 3.98 9.00
N HIS A 113 -2.50 4.03 8.42
CA HIS A 113 -1.94 2.91 7.65
C HIS A 113 -1.76 1.67 8.52
N SER A 114 -1.22 1.82 9.72
CA SER A 114 -1.02 0.70 10.65
C SER A 114 -2.35 0.00 10.96
N ALA A 115 -3.41 0.76 11.23
CA ALA A 115 -4.73 0.20 11.48
C ALA A 115 -5.29 -0.54 10.27
N ASN A 116 -5.15 0.02 9.06
CA ASN A 116 -5.60 -0.62 7.83
C ASN A 116 -4.76 -1.85 7.47
N MET A 117 -3.46 -1.80 7.70
CA MET A 117 -2.57 -2.95 7.49
C MET A 117 -2.95 -4.10 8.42
N GLN A 118 -3.28 -3.82 9.67
CA GLN A 118 -3.74 -4.86 10.61
C GLN A 118 -5.04 -5.49 10.13
N LYS A 119 -5.98 -4.70 9.64
CA LYS A 119 -7.22 -5.23 9.03
C LYS A 119 -6.95 -6.13 7.83
N ASN A 120 -6.00 -5.76 6.99
CA ASN A 120 -5.59 -6.58 5.85
C ASN A 120 -5.04 -7.92 6.31
N LEU A 121 -4.12 -7.92 7.28
CA LEU A 121 -3.49 -9.12 7.80
C LEU A 121 -4.52 -10.04 8.47
N ASP A 122 -5.39 -9.49 9.29
CA ASP A 122 -6.45 -10.25 9.97
C ASP A 122 -7.42 -10.88 8.95
N GLY A 123 -7.84 -10.09 7.96
CA GLY A 123 -8.74 -10.57 6.92
C GLY A 123 -8.12 -11.66 6.05
N LEU A 124 -6.84 -11.52 5.69
CA LEU A 124 -6.13 -12.55 4.93
C LEU A 124 -5.94 -13.82 5.75
N ALA A 125 -5.61 -13.72 7.03
CA ALA A 125 -5.50 -14.87 7.91
C ALA A 125 -6.84 -15.62 8.01
N ASP A 126 -7.93 -14.89 8.20
CA ASP A 126 -9.28 -15.49 8.27
C ASP A 126 -9.64 -16.22 6.97
N LEU A 127 -9.33 -15.64 5.81
CA LEU A 127 -9.58 -16.30 4.51
C LEU A 127 -8.81 -17.60 4.37
N VAL A 128 -7.56 -17.63 4.78
CA VAL A 128 -6.71 -18.83 4.69
C VAL A 128 -7.17 -19.90 5.65
N GLU A 129 -7.55 -19.54 6.87
CA GLU A 129 -8.03 -20.47 7.88
C GLU A 129 -9.40 -21.07 7.56
N GLN A 130 -10.20 -20.37 6.74
CA GLN A 130 -11.52 -20.87 6.28
C GLN A 130 -11.42 -21.76 5.03
N ALA A 131 -10.30 -21.76 4.36
CA ALA A 131 -10.09 -22.47 3.09
C ALA A 131 -9.93 -23.99 3.28
#